data_da8ffed242140ec59848268c3a276a7b
#
_entry.id   da8ffed242140ec59848268c3a276a7b
#
_cell.length_a   1.000
_cell.length_b   1.000
_cell.length_c   1.000
_cell.angle_alpha   90.00
_cell.angle_beta   90.00
_cell.angle_gamma   90.00
#
_symmetry.space_group_name_H-M   'P 1'
#
loop_
_entity.id
_entity.type
_entity.pdbx_description
1 polymer ?
#
loop_
_entity_poly.entity_id
_entity_poly.type
_entity_poly.pdbx_seq_one_letter_code
_entity_poly.pdbx_strand_id
1 'polypeptide(L)'
;MIQSHPIVSRLFTALLLGAGLNSAPLQADDLVDVFVAAKDNDAVVGAARASYQADKERLPQARSLLLPSIVASASTTKTETTIPGDDSLQSQILSKGYNDNGWNAQLRQPILNLSSWFGYNSAKAFVKASSFSLAAQEQDLIVRVAEAYLNILRTRDRLDTTNAEVTAVQRQLEQIQQRFDVGLVAITDVLESQAAYDAALVRQIQAETDFYISFETLRTLAGRDYNELATLSEQLPIVNPDPMDEEAWVEAALRSNLGIRAALEQ
;
A
#
# COMPACT_ATOMS: atom_id res chain seq x y z
N MET A 1 19.77 30.44 -69.29
CA MET A 1 20.61 29.20 -69.34
C MET A 1 20.14 28.31 -68.29
N ILE A 2 19.20 27.40 -68.62
CA ILE A 2 19.46 25.97 -68.78
C ILE A 2 19.63 25.35 -67.41
N GLN A 3 18.88 24.44 -66.85
CA GLN A 3 17.99 23.30 -67.22
C GLN A 3 17.44 22.79 -65.93
N SER A 4 16.17 22.68 -65.74
CA SER A 4 15.27 21.52 -66.01
C SER A 4 15.84 20.19 -65.57
N HIS A 5 15.21 19.53 -64.60
CA HIS A 5 14.46 18.29 -64.82
C HIS A 5 14.26 17.48 -63.59
N PRO A 6 13.46 16.47 -63.62
CA PRO A 6 12.04 16.51 -63.27
C PRO A 6 11.66 15.41 -62.27
N ILE A 7 10.41 15.50 -61.80
CA ILE A 7 9.46 14.41 -61.64
C ILE A 7 10.03 13.07 -61.12
N VAL A 8 9.77 12.77 -59.88
CA VAL A 8 9.35 11.44 -59.53
C VAL A 8 8.05 11.53 -58.71
N SER A 9 7.01 11.57 -59.50
CA SER A 9 5.66 11.14 -59.13
C SER A 9 5.68 9.62 -58.92
N ARG A 10 4.81 9.16 -57.99
CA ARG A 10 4.31 7.83 -57.82
C ARG A 10 5.16 6.90 -56.94
N LEU A 11 4.68 6.77 -55.68
CA LEU A 11 4.17 5.54 -55.15
C LEU A 11 3.65 5.79 -53.72
N PHE A 12 2.47 6.40 -53.67
CA PHE A 12 1.60 6.24 -52.52
C PHE A 12 1.02 4.83 -52.57
N THR A 13 1.81 3.87 -52.19
CA THR A 13 1.29 2.53 -51.91
C THR A 13 0.65 2.59 -50.54
N ALA A 14 -0.65 2.66 -50.50
CA ALA A 14 -1.47 2.48 -49.31
C ALA A 14 -1.16 1.12 -48.67
N LEU A 15 -0.29 1.11 -47.70
CA LEU A 15 -0.13 0.01 -46.76
C LEU A 15 -1.22 0.18 -45.70
N LEU A 16 -2.43 -0.26 -46.04
CA LEU A 16 -3.48 -0.62 -45.08
C LEU A 16 -2.98 -1.86 -44.32
N LEU A 17 -2.07 -1.67 -43.37
CA LEU A 17 -1.86 -2.64 -42.30
C LEU A 17 -3.13 -2.60 -41.46
N GLY A 18 -3.98 -3.62 -41.67
CA GLY A 18 -5.04 -3.95 -40.77
C GLY A 18 -4.45 -4.11 -39.37
N ALA A 19 -4.62 -3.11 -38.50
CA ALA A 19 -4.56 -3.28 -37.09
C ALA A 19 -5.69 -4.27 -36.75
N GLY A 20 -5.37 -5.56 -36.77
CA GLY A 20 -6.17 -6.57 -36.11
C GLY A 20 -6.24 -6.13 -34.64
N LEU A 21 -7.37 -5.53 -34.28
CA LEU A 21 -7.79 -5.47 -32.91
C LEU A 21 -7.86 -6.91 -32.43
N ASN A 22 -6.75 -7.43 -31.90
CA ASN A 22 -6.79 -8.54 -30.99
C ASN A 22 -7.61 -8.06 -29.81
N SER A 23 -8.93 -8.21 -29.90
CA SER A 23 -9.78 -8.29 -28.74
C SER A 23 -9.34 -9.55 -28.01
N ALA A 24 -8.31 -9.42 -27.16
CA ALA A 24 -8.10 -10.40 -26.12
C ALA A 24 -9.47 -10.55 -25.43
N PRO A 25 -9.98 -11.78 -25.24
CA PRO A 25 -11.18 -11.96 -24.45
C PRO A 25 -10.95 -11.21 -23.15
N LEU A 26 -11.87 -10.33 -22.75
CA LEU A 26 -11.92 -9.77 -21.41
C LEU A 26 -12.09 -10.97 -20.47
N GLN A 27 -10.97 -11.53 -20.08
CA GLN A 27 -10.95 -12.58 -19.09
C GLN A 27 -11.14 -11.86 -17.78
N ALA A 28 -12.19 -12.21 -17.03
CA ALA A 28 -12.41 -11.66 -15.70
C ALA A 28 -11.15 -11.89 -14.86
N ASP A 29 -10.68 -10.84 -14.21
CA ASP A 29 -9.48 -10.92 -13.38
C ASP A 29 -9.65 -11.96 -12.28
N ASP A 30 -8.67 -12.85 -12.14
CA ASP A 30 -8.65 -13.85 -11.09
C ASP A 30 -7.96 -13.30 -9.80
N LEU A 31 -8.01 -14.07 -8.73
CA LEU A 31 -7.39 -13.70 -7.46
C LEU A 31 -5.87 -13.47 -7.59
N VAL A 32 -5.21 -14.22 -8.46
CA VAL A 32 -3.75 -14.12 -8.65
C VAL A 32 -3.40 -12.84 -9.39
N ASP A 33 -4.16 -12.47 -10.42
CA ASP A 33 -3.99 -11.22 -11.16
C ASP A 33 -4.16 -10.00 -10.26
N VAL A 34 -5.19 -10.03 -9.40
CA VAL A 34 -5.44 -8.98 -8.41
C VAL A 34 -4.30 -8.90 -7.38
N PHE A 35 -3.81 -10.03 -6.90
CA PHE A 35 -2.68 -10.07 -5.97
C PHE A 35 -1.40 -9.49 -6.59
N VAL A 36 -1.09 -9.83 -7.84
CA VAL A 36 0.07 -9.28 -8.55
C VAL A 36 -0.03 -7.77 -8.66
N ALA A 37 -1.20 -7.23 -9.02
CA ALA A 37 -1.42 -5.79 -9.05
C ALA A 37 -1.29 -5.14 -7.66
N ALA A 38 -1.86 -5.75 -6.62
CA ALA A 38 -1.79 -5.24 -5.25
C ALA A 38 -0.36 -5.24 -4.71
N LYS A 39 0.47 -6.22 -5.05
CA LYS A 39 1.88 -6.29 -4.62
C LYS A 39 2.70 -5.07 -5.02
N ASP A 40 2.37 -4.46 -6.16
CA ASP A 40 3.08 -3.30 -6.68
C ASP A 40 2.48 -1.97 -6.20
N ASN A 41 1.18 -1.96 -5.84
CA ASN A 41 0.44 -0.74 -5.55
C ASN A 41 0.03 -0.56 -4.08
N ASP A 42 0.02 -1.61 -3.27
CA ASP A 42 -0.43 -1.52 -1.87
C ASP A 42 0.43 -0.55 -1.06
N ALA A 43 -0.20 0.50 -0.51
CA ALA A 43 0.47 1.55 0.23
C ALA A 43 1.10 1.05 1.54
N VAL A 44 0.51 0.03 2.18
CA VAL A 44 1.01 -0.53 3.45
C VAL A 44 2.33 -1.28 3.20
N VAL A 45 2.38 -2.12 2.17
CA VAL A 45 3.61 -2.81 1.77
C VAL A 45 4.64 -1.81 1.25
N GLY A 46 4.21 -0.77 0.50
CA GLY A 46 5.06 0.33 0.06
C GLY A 46 5.74 1.05 1.23
N ALA A 47 4.97 1.39 2.26
CA ALA A 47 5.48 1.99 3.49
C ALA A 47 6.43 1.05 4.25
N ALA A 48 6.11 -0.24 4.35
CA ALA A 48 6.97 -1.24 4.98
C ALA A 48 8.31 -1.40 4.24
N ARG A 49 8.30 -1.39 2.90
CA ARG A 49 9.52 -1.41 2.08
C ARG A 49 10.38 -0.17 2.31
N ALA A 50 9.77 1.02 2.35
CA ALA A 50 10.47 2.28 2.63
C ALA A 50 11.09 2.28 4.04
N SER A 51 10.35 1.80 5.04
CA SER A 51 10.84 1.64 6.41
C SER A 51 12.03 0.69 6.47
N TYR A 52 11.94 -0.48 5.83
CA TYR A 52 13.04 -1.42 5.75
C TYR A 52 14.28 -0.82 5.07
N GLN A 53 14.12 -0.04 4.00
CA GLN A 53 15.24 0.66 3.37
C GLN A 53 15.91 1.67 4.32
N ALA A 54 15.10 2.43 5.08
CA ALA A 54 15.61 3.34 6.09
C ALA A 54 16.36 2.59 7.22
N ASP A 55 15.83 1.45 7.66
CA ASP A 55 16.46 0.63 8.69
C ASP A 55 17.80 0.02 8.21
N LYS A 56 17.92 -0.33 6.93
CA LYS A 56 19.17 -0.81 6.34
C LYS A 56 20.30 0.22 6.49
N GLU A 57 20.01 1.52 6.47
CA GLU A 57 21.02 2.57 6.61
C GLU A 57 21.61 2.63 8.02
N ARG A 58 20.99 2.00 9.01
CA ARG A 58 21.60 1.86 10.36
C ARG A 58 22.90 1.05 10.34
N LEU A 59 23.06 0.11 9.40
CA LEU A 59 24.24 -0.72 9.31
C LEU A 59 25.49 0.07 8.85
N PRO A 60 25.45 0.84 7.75
CA PRO A 60 26.57 1.71 7.39
C PRO A 60 26.82 2.81 8.44
N GLN A 61 25.79 3.35 9.11
CA GLN A 61 25.94 4.30 10.22
C GLN A 61 26.69 3.66 11.40
N ALA A 62 26.30 2.48 11.84
CA ALA A 62 26.98 1.76 12.90
C ALA A 62 28.43 1.38 12.48
N ARG A 63 28.64 1.04 11.21
CA ARG A 63 29.98 0.77 10.66
C ARG A 63 30.86 2.02 10.65
N SER A 64 30.29 3.19 10.40
CA SER A 64 31.06 4.46 10.37
C SER A 64 31.75 4.76 11.70
N LEU A 65 31.20 4.30 12.83
CA LEU A 65 31.81 4.46 14.16
C LEU A 65 33.06 3.62 14.37
N LEU A 66 33.34 2.67 13.48
CA LEU A 66 34.55 1.85 13.45
C LEU A 66 35.60 2.38 12.46
N LEU A 67 35.24 3.35 11.62
CA LEU A 67 36.10 3.93 10.60
C LEU A 67 36.79 5.21 11.10
N PRO A 68 37.87 5.66 10.43
CA PRO A 68 38.48 6.95 10.73
C PRO A 68 37.50 8.08 10.47
N SER A 69 37.44 9.04 11.39
CA SER A 69 36.68 10.28 11.21
C SER A 69 37.63 11.46 11.02
N ILE A 70 37.35 12.28 10.02
CA ILE A 70 38.08 13.51 9.74
C ILE A 70 37.13 14.67 9.96
N VAL A 71 37.50 15.58 10.85
CA VAL A 71 36.77 16.81 11.11
C VAL A 71 37.66 17.98 10.79
N ALA A 72 37.24 18.85 9.90
CA ALA A 72 37.89 20.12 9.59
C ALA A 72 36.97 21.27 10.04
N SER A 73 37.51 22.21 10.75
CA SER A 73 36.82 23.44 11.18
C SER A 73 37.63 24.66 10.86
N ALA A 74 36.96 25.73 10.44
CA ALA A 74 37.50 27.06 10.28
C ALA A 74 36.67 28.04 11.09
N SER A 75 37.33 28.92 11.80
CA SER A 75 36.67 29.95 12.61
C SER A 75 37.29 31.31 12.36
N THR A 76 36.46 32.34 12.37
CA THR A 76 36.90 33.74 12.41
C THR A 76 36.20 34.40 13.62
N THR A 77 37.00 34.97 14.48
CA THR A 77 36.52 35.64 15.69
C THR A 77 36.95 37.08 15.66
N LYS A 78 36.00 38.01 15.70
CA LYS A 78 36.28 39.44 15.91
C LYS A 78 36.20 39.72 17.39
N THR A 79 37.34 40.09 17.99
CA THR A 79 37.41 40.49 19.37
C THR A 79 37.52 42.00 19.45
N GLU A 80 36.58 42.64 20.15
CA GLU A 80 36.63 44.06 20.48
C GLU A 80 36.77 44.16 21.99
N THR A 81 37.91 44.70 22.45
CA THR A 81 38.14 44.93 23.86
C THR A 81 37.79 46.38 24.16
N THR A 82 36.74 46.63 24.93
CA THR A 82 36.39 47.95 25.47
C THR A 82 36.84 48.02 26.91
N ILE A 83 37.73 48.94 27.22
CA ILE A 83 38.12 49.21 28.61
C ILE A 83 37.18 50.29 29.20
N PRO A 84 36.30 49.97 30.15
CA PRO A 84 35.38 50.95 30.72
C PRO A 84 36.09 51.91 31.60
N GLY A 85 35.88 53.19 31.41
CA GLY A 85 36.03 54.19 32.48
C GLY A 85 37.23 55.10 32.44
N ASP A 86 37.96 55.27 31.34
CA ASP A 86 38.98 56.33 31.26
C ASP A 86 38.92 57.03 29.87
N ASP A 87 38.59 58.33 29.88
CA ASP A 87 38.59 59.20 28.68
C ASP A 87 40.01 59.60 28.22
N SER A 88 41.03 58.92 28.69
CA SER A 88 42.42 59.19 28.34
C SER A 88 42.75 58.70 26.93
N LEU A 89 43.68 59.41 26.24
CA LEU A 89 44.20 58.97 24.95
C LEU A 89 44.77 57.53 24.97
N GLN A 90 45.11 57.03 26.15
CA GLN A 90 45.61 55.70 26.45
C GLN A 90 44.53 54.61 26.24
N SER A 91 43.27 54.88 26.60
CA SER A 91 42.18 53.94 26.45
C SER A 91 41.75 53.85 25.02
N GLN A 92 41.86 54.92 24.19
CA GLN A 92 41.60 54.84 22.76
C GLN A 92 42.68 54.03 21.98
N ILE A 93 43.92 54.01 22.43
CA ILE A 93 45.00 53.22 21.87
C ILE A 93 44.91 51.75 22.26
N LEU A 94 44.33 51.44 23.41
CA LEU A 94 44.18 50.07 23.90
C LEU A 94 42.88 49.41 23.45
N SER A 95 41.93 50.18 22.91
CA SER A 95 40.69 49.64 22.32
C SER A 95 40.93 49.16 20.89
N LYS A 96 41.72 48.12 20.74
CA LYS A 96 42.05 47.55 19.43
C LYS A 96 41.25 46.29 19.17
N GLY A 97 40.30 46.39 18.21
CA GLY A 97 39.67 45.20 17.64
C GLY A 97 40.64 44.42 16.76
N TYR A 98 40.74 43.13 16.92
CA TYR A 98 41.48 42.26 16.03
C TYR A 98 40.60 41.11 15.59
N ASN A 99 40.87 40.60 14.37
CA ASN A 99 40.26 39.39 13.83
C ASN A 99 41.24 38.24 14.03
N ASP A 100 40.78 37.20 14.72
CA ASP A 100 41.47 35.93 14.83
C ASP A 100 40.88 34.92 13.87
N ASN A 101 41.73 34.37 13.01
CA ASN A 101 41.35 33.38 12.02
C ASN A 101 42.11 32.10 12.30
N GLY A 102 41.37 31.06 12.58
CA GLY A 102 41.93 29.73 12.85
C GLY A 102 41.32 28.65 11.95
N TRP A 103 42.11 27.68 11.61
CA TRP A 103 41.60 26.45 11.04
C TRP A 103 42.24 25.24 11.76
N ASN A 104 41.50 24.16 11.88
CA ASN A 104 42.03 22.91 12.39
C ASN A 104 41.51 21.74 11.52
N ALA A 105 42.29 20.69 11.43
CA ALA A 105 41.90 19.42 10.89
C ALA A 105 42.31 18.32 11.86
N GLN A 106 41.33 17.48 12.26
CA GLN A 106 41.57 16.41 13.23
C GLN A 106 41.17 15.08 12.58
N LEU A 107 42.09 14.12 12.57
CA LEU A 107 41.83 12.72 12.24
C LEU A 107 41.73 11.93 13.55
N ARG A 108 40.62 11.18 13.71
CA ARG A 108 40.45 10.26 14.85
C ARG A 108 40.15 8.87 14.31
N GLN A 109 40.95 7.89 14.68
CA GLN A 109 40.76 6.48 14.38
C GLN A 109 40.61 5.69 15.67
N PRO A 110 39.42 5.10 15.94
CA PRO A 110 39.29 4.15 17.04
C PRO A 110 40.02 2.85 16.68
N ILE A 111 40.99 2.45 17.51
CA ILE A 111 41.73 1.20 17.33
C ILE A 111 41.02 0.03 17.97
N LEU A 112 40.47 0.23 19.18
CA LEU A 112 39.66 -0.74 19.89
C LEU A 112 38.49 -0.04 20.54
N ASN A 113 37.27 -0.30 20.06
CA ASN A 113 36.04 0.21 20.62
C ASN A 113 34.98 -0.91 20.66
N LEU A 114 34.95 -1.63 21.78
CA LEU A 114 34.02 -2.73 22.01
C LEU A 114 32.56 -2.28 21.94
N SER A 115 32.25 -1.08 22.41
CA SER A 115 30.90 -0.51 22.34
C SER A 115 30.44 -0.37 20.87
N SER A 116 31.27 0.22 20.01
CA SER A 116 30.96 0.36 18.59
C SER A 116 30.87 -1.01 17.88
N TRP A 117 31.66 -1.99 18.32
CA TRP A 117 31.59 -3.35 17.78
C TRP A 117 30.24 -4.03 18.15
N PHE A 118 29.83 -3.96 19.41
CA PHE A 118 28.53 -4.48 19.82
C PHE A 118 27.38 -3.69 19.19
N GLY A 119 27.53 -2.35 19.05
CA GLY A 119 26.56 -1.52 18.32
C GLY A 119 26.40 -1.94 16.86
N TYR A 120 27.50 -2.28 16.18
CA TYR A 120 27.41 -2.82 14.81
C TYR A 120 26.68 -4.17 14.74
N ASN A 121 26.93 -5.09 15.68
CA ASN A 121 26.24 -6.37 15.72
C ASN A 121 24.74 -6.19 16.07
N SER A 122 24.42 -5.28 16.97
CA SER A 122 23.03 -4.91 17.27
C SER A 122 22.33 -4.33 16.04
N ALA A 123 22.98 -3.42 15.31
CA ALA A 123 22.43 -2.87 14.07
C ALA A 123 22.18 -3.97 13.01
N LYS A 124 23.07 -4.95 12.92
CA LYS A 124 22.89 -6.10 12.02
C LYS A 124 21.67 -6.95 12.41
N ALA A 125 21.50 -7.24 13.68
CA ALA A 125 20.37 -8.00 14.20
C ALA A 125 19.06 -7.20 13.98
N PHE A 126 19.07 -5.90 14.24
CA PHE A 126 17.94 -5.01 13.99
C PHE A 126 17.50 -5.00 12.52
N VAL A 127 18.44 -4.86 11.58
CA VAL A 127 18.14 -4.90 10.14
C VAL A 127 17.54 -6.26 9.74
N LYS A 128 18.02 -7.34 10.35
CA LYS A 128 17.46 -8.68 10.13
C LYS A 128 16.02 -8.79 10.69
N ALA A 129 15.76 -8.26 11.87
CA ALA A 129 14.40 -8.20 12.44
C ALA A 129 13.45 -7.39 11.53
N SER A 130 13.91 -6.23 11.04
CA SER A 130 13.15 -5.39 10.11
C SER A 130 12.85 -6.12 8.79
N SER A 131 13.76 -6.97 8.28
CA SER A 131 13.49 -7.79 7.10
C SER A 131 12.39 -8.82 7.30
N PHE A 132 12.30 -9.43 8.50
CA PHE A 132 11.20 -10.32 8.84
C PHE A 132 9.87 -9.56 8.99
N SER A 133 9.92 -8.35 9.54
CA SER A 133 8.73 -7.49 9.63
C SER A 133 8.18 -7.12 8.24
N LEU A 134 9.05 -6.80 7.28
CA LEU A 134 8.65 -6.58 5.88
C LEU A 134 8.01 -7.84 5.28
N ALA A 135 8.65 -8.99 5.45
CA ALA A 135 8.11 -10.26 4.94
C ALA A 135 6.73 -10.60 5.56
N ALA A 136 6.52 -10.24 6.84
CA ALA A 136 5.21 -10.41 7.49
C ALA A 136 4.13 -9.52 6.85
N GLN A 137 4.46 -8.26 6.50
CA GLN A 137 3.53 -7.36 5.80
C GLN A 137 3.22 -7.84 4.38
N GLU A 138 4.20 -8.41 3.67
CA GLU A 138 3.97 -9.01 2.35
C GLU A 138 3.10 -10.28 2.44
N GLN A 139 3.22 -11.05 3.52
CA GLN A 139 2.33 -12.19 3.77
C GLN A 139 0.91 -11.73 4.15
N ASP A 140 0.77 -10.69 4.97
CA ASP A 140 -0.52 -10.10 5.34
C ASP A 140 -1.29 -9.57 4.10
N LEU A 141 -0.57 -9.02 3.11
CA LEU A 141 -1.19 -8.58 1.86
C LEU A 141 -1.96 -9.71 1.16
N ILE A 142 -1.46 -10.95 1.21
CA ILE A 142 -2.15 -12.11 0.60
C ILE A 142 -3.54 -12.28 1.21
N VAL A 143 -3.62 -12.20 2.54
CA VAL A 143 -4.88 -12.35 3.28
C VAL A 143 -5.82 -11.18 2.96
N ARG A 144 -5.33 -9.93 3.00
CA ARG A 144 -6.14 -8.73 2.71
C ARG A 144 -6.70 -8.73 1.29
N VAL A 145 -5.92 -9.17 0.31
CA VAL A 145 -6.38 -9.27 -1.08
C VAL A 145 -7.42 -10.38 -1.22
N ALA A 146 -7.18 -11.55 -0.62
CA ALA A 146 -8.13 -12.65 -0.65
C ALA A 146 -9.47 -12.27 0.02
N GLU A 147 -9.43 -11.61 1.17
CA GLU A 147 -10.62 -11.12 1.87
C GLU A 147 -11.39 -10.10 1.04
N ALA A 148 -10.70 -9.12 0.43
CA ALA A 148 -11.34 -8.12 -0.42
C ALA A 148 -11.98 -8.75 -1.66
N TYR A 149 -11.28 -9.68 -2.31
CA TYR A 149 -11.79 -10.41 -3.47
C TYR A 149 -13.04 -11.23 -3.14
N LEU A 150 -12.98 -12.04 -2.10
CA LEU A 150 -14.12 -12.87 -1.65
C LEU A 150 -15.29 -12.02 -1.14
N ASN A 151 -14.99 -10.84 -0.56
CA ASN A 151 -16.04 -9.92 -0.14
C ASN A 151 -16.85 -9.36 -1.33
N ILE A 152 -16.20 -9.07 -2.47
CA ILE A 152 -16.91 -8.65 -3.68
C ILE A 152 -17.84 -9.76 -4.17
N LEU A 153 -17.38 -11.00 -4.22
CA LEU A 153 -18.22 -12.11 -4.64
C LEU A 153 -19.43 -12.30 -3.71
N ARG A 154 -19.20 -12.21 -2.40
CA ARG A 154 -20.25 -12.30 -1.39
C ARG A 154 -21.27 -11.17 -1.49
N THR A 155 -20.83 -9.93 -1.70
CA THR A 155 -21.72 -8.77 -1.82
C THR A 155 -22.51 -8.81 -3.13
N ARG A 156 -21.93 -9.35 -4.21
CA ARG A 156 -22.63 -9.62 -5.47
C ARG A 156 -23.76 -10.62 -5.26
N ASP A 157 -23.47 -11.78 -4.66
CA ASP A 157 -24.48 -12.80 -4.41
C ASP A 157 -25.61 -12.29 -3.50
N ARG A 158 -25.28 -11.40 -2.54
CA ARG A 158 -26.28 -10.71 -1.71
C ARG A 158 -27.14 -9.77 -2.53
N LEU A 159 -26.54 -8.99 -3.44
CA LEU A 159 -27.28 -8.09 -4.34
C LEU A 159 -28.22 -8.87 -5.24
N ASP A 160 -27.77 -9.98 -5.83
CA ASP A 160 -28.62 -10.85 -6.66
C ASP A 160 -29.80 -11.43 -5.84
N THR A 161 -29.54 -11.82 -4.59
CA THR A 161 -30.57 -12.33 -3.70
C THR A 161 -31.61 -11.25 -3.36
N THR A 162 -31.17 -10.03 -3.04
CA THR A 162 -32.10 -8.94 -2.73
C THR A 162 -32.88 -8.46 -3.96
N ASN A 163 -32.28 -8.51 -5.16
CA ASN A 163 -32.99 -8.25 -6.43
C ASN A 163 -34.12 -9.26 -6.66
N ALA A 164 -33.87 -10.54 -6.40
CA ALA A 164 -34.88 -11.60 -6.49
C ALA A 164 -35.98 -11.40 -5.43
N GLU A 165 -35.61 -10.98 -4.20
CA GLU A 165 -36.55 -10.69 -3.13
C GLU A 165 -37.49 -9.53 -3.52
N VAL A 166 -36.95 -8.40 -3.98
CA VAL A 166 -37.75 -7.25 -4.45
C VAL A 166 -38.74 -7.67 -5.52
N THR A 167 -38.26 -8.48 -6.51
CA THR A 167 -39.12 -8.98 -7.59
C THR A 167 -40.28 -9.85 -7.03
N ALA A 168 -40.00 -10.70 -6.06
CA ALA A 168 -40.98 -11.60 -5.45
C ALA A 168 -42.02 -10.82 -4.63
N VAL A 169 -41.56 -9.89 -3.79
CA VAL A 169 -42.45 -9.08 -2.94
C VAL A 169 -43.26 -8.11 -3.77
N GLN A 170 -42.73 -7.55 -4.86
CA GLN A 170 -43.48 -6.74 -5.81
C GLN A 170 -44.66 -7.52 -6.42
N ARG A 171 -44.41 -8.75 -6.89
CA ARG A 171 -45.48 -9.61 -7.43
C ARG A 171 -46.54 -9.93 -6.38
N GLN A 172 -46.13 -10.12 -5.12
CA GLN A 172 -47.07 -10.34 -4.02
C GLN A 172 -47.97 -9.10 -3.79
N LEU A 173 -47.38 -7.89 -3.78
CA LEU A 173 -48.11 -6.64 -3.66
C LEU A 173 -49.13 -6.50 -4.80
N GLU A 174 -48.73 -6.74 -6.04
CA GLU A 174 -49.63 -6.69 -7.21
C GLU A 174 -50.82 -7.66 -7.08
N GLN A 175 -50.56 -8.89 -6.59
CA GLN A 175 -51.64 -9.86 -6.34
C GLN A 175 -52.61 -9.41 -5.25
N ILE A 176 -52.09 -8.85 -4.16
CA ILE A 176 -52.95 -8.37 -3.05
C ILE A 176 -53.74 -7.15 -3.50
N GLN A 177 -53.15 -6.27 -4.29
CA GLN A 177 -53.85 -5.12 -4.87
C GLN A 177 -55.00 -5.57 -5.77
N GLN A 178 -54.79 -6.55 -6.67
CA GLN A 178 -55.84 -7.11 -7.52
C GLN A 178 -56.99 -7.76 -6.71
N ARG A 179 -56.67 -8.43 -5.63
CA ARG A 179 -57.65 -9.04 -4.72
C ARG A 179 -58.45 -7.98 -3.94
N PHE A 180 -57.80 -6.89 -3.58
CA PHE A 180 -58.49 -5.74 -2.96
C PHE A 180 -59.46 -5.05 -3.92
N ASP A 181 -59.03 -4.86 -5.19
CA ASP A 181 -59.86 -4.21 -6.21
C ASP A 181 -61.18 -4.97 -6.48
N VAL A 182 -61.18 -6.29 -6.24
CA VAL A 182 -62.41 -7.12 -6.34
C VAL A 182 -63.09 -7.39 -4.97
N GLY A 183 -62.61 -6.76 -3.91
CA GLY A 183 -63.24 -6.80 -2.57
C GLY A 183 -62.94 -8.07 -1.76
N LEU A 184 -61.88 -8.83 -2.08
CA LEU A 184 -61.52 -10.08 -1.41
C LEU A 184 -60.59 -9.96 -0.21
N VAL A 185 -59.91 -8.82 -0.06
CA VAL A 185 -58.99 -8.52 1.07
C VAL A 185 -59.21 -7.10 1.58
N ALA A 186 -58.72 -6.80 2.79
CA ALA A 186 -58.84 -5.49 3.42
C ALA A 186 -57.72 -4.53 2.92
N ILE A 187 -57.93 -3.24 3.03
CA ILE A 187 -56.94 -2.21 2.71
C ILE A 187 -55.66 -2.36 3.59
N THR A 188 -55.78 -2.89 4.80
CA THR A 188 -54.67 -3.18 5.71
C THR A 188 -53.68 -4.14 5.08
N ASP A 189 -54.17 -5.17 4.36
CA ASP A 189 -53.33 -6.16 3.71
C ASP A 189 -52.51 -5.54 2.57
N VAL A 190 -53.08 -4.58 1.84
CA VAL A 190 -52.38 -3.80 0.82
C VAL A 190 -51.26 -2.95 1.44
N LEU A 191 -51.60 -2.25 2.56
CA LEU A 191 -50.64 -1.38 3.24
C LEU A 191 -49.49 -2.19 3.87
N GLU A 192 -49.77 -3.38 4.41
CA GLU A 192 -48.73 -4.29 4.92
C GLU A 192 -47.82 -4.80 3.79
N SER A 193 -48.40 -5.16 2.65
CA SER A 193 -47.63 -5.61 1.49
C SER A 193 -46.80 -4.49 0.87
N GLN A 194 -47.34 -3.25 0.86
CA GLN A 194 -46.60 -2.06 0.45
C GLN A 194 -45.41 -1.82 1.38
N ALA A 195 -45.62 -1.88 2.69
CA ALA A 195 -44.53 -1.72 3.67
C ALA A 195 -43.44 -2.81 3.51
N ALA A 196 -43.84 -4.05 3.22
CA ALA A 196 -42.90 -5.15 2.95
C ALA A 196 -42.08 -4.89 1.67
N TYR A 197 -42.70 -4.39 0.60
CA TYR A 197 -42.04 -4.00 -0.64
C TYR A 197 -41.02 -2.85 -0.40
N ASP A 198 -41.45 -1.79 0.28
CA ASP A 198 -40.56 -0.66 0.60
C ASP A 198 -39.37 -1.10 1.46
N ALA A 199 -39.56 -2.01 2.41
CA ALA A 199 -38.50 -2.59 3.20
C ALA A 199 -37.53 -3.45 2.34
N ALA A 200 -38.02 -4.17 1.34
CA ALA A 200 -37.19 -4.92 0.40
C ALA A 200 -36.34 -3.98 -0.49
N LEU A 201 -36.94 -2.87 -0.96
CA LEU A 201 -36.19 -1.84 -1.70
C LEU A 201 -35.05 -1.24 -0.89
N VAL A 202 -35.26 -0.95 0.39
CA VAL A 202 -34.21 -0.44 1.28
C VAL A 202 -33.06 -1.46 1.38
N ARG A 203 -33.37 -2.76 1.53
CA ARG A 203 -32.33 -3.81 1.58
C ARG A 203 -31.57 -3.93 0.25
N GLN A 204 -32.25 -3.78 -0.88
CA GLN A 204 -31.62 -3.77 -2.20
C GLN A 204 -30.62 -2.60 -2.33
N ILE A 205 -31.03 -1.37 -1.97
CA ILE A 205 -30.16 -0.17 -2.02
C ILE A 205 -28.95 -0.35 -1.12
N GLN A 206 -29.14 -0.94 0.08
CA GLN A 206 -28.02 -1.26 0.98
C GLN A 206 -27.06 -2.27 0.35
N ALA A 207 -27.58 -3.35 -0.24
CA ALA A 207 -26.77 -4.37 -0.88
C ALA A 207 -26.00 -3.83 -2.10
N GLU A 208 -26.62 -2.97 -2.89
CA GLU A 208 -26.00 -2.27 -4.01
C GLU A 208 -24.85 -1.36 -3.52
N THR A 209 -25.09 -0.61 -2.45
CA THR A 209 -24.08 0.25 -1.85
C THR A 209 -22.89 -0.57 -1.31
N ASP A 210 -23.16 -1.68 -0.60
CA ASP A 210 -22.13 -2.59 -0.07
C ASP A 210 -21.30 -3.19 -1.21
N PHE A 211 -21.94 -3.52 -2.33
CA PHE A 211 -21.26 -4.04 -3.51
C PHE A 211 -20.30 -3.00 -4.13
N TYR A 212 -20.74 -1.75 -4.30
CA TYR A 212 -19.85 -0.67 -4.77
C TYR A 212 -18.68 -0.41 -3.82
N ILE A 213 -18.93 -0.35 -2.51
CA ILE A 213 -17.88 -0.15 -1.50
C ILE A 213 -16.85 -1.28 -1.56
N SER A 214 -17.28 -2.52 -1.83
CA SER A 214 -16.36 -3.65 -1.91
C SER A 214 -15.37 -3.52 -3.08
N PHE A 215 -15.80 -3.00 -4.23
CA PHE A 215 -14.89 -2.68 -5.36
C PHE A 215 -13.91 -1.55 -5.03
N GLU A 216 -14.38 -0.50 -4.35
CA GLU A 216 -13.50 0.59 -3.93
C GLU A 216 -12.42 0.10 -2.94
N THR A 217 -12.77 -0.84 -2.06
CA THR A 217 -11.80 -1.49 -1.17
C THR A 217 -10.73 -2.23 -1.96
N LEU A 218 -11.13 -3.01 -2.97
CA LEU A 218 -10.18 -3.72 -3.84
C LEU A 218 -9.31 -2.73 -4.65
N ARG A 219 -9.92 -1.67 -5.17
CA ARG A 219 -9.21 -0.61 -5.89
C ARG A 219 -8.12 0.05 -5.05
N THR A 220 -8.37 0.29 -3.76
CA THR A 220 -7.34 0.86 -2.86
C THR A 220 -6.16 -0.06 -2.64
N LEU A 221 -6.36 -1.39 -2.69
CA LEU A 221 -5.30 -2.38 -2.58
C LEU A 221 -4.52 -2.53 -3.89
N ALA A 222 -5.24 -2.70 -5.00
CA ALA A 222 -4.64 -3.05 -6.29
C ALA A 222 -4.26 -1.84 -7.17
N GLY A 223 -4.73 -0.62 -6.82
CA GLY A 223 -4.41 0.63 -7.52
C GLY A 223 -5.03 0.75 -8.91
N ARG A 224 -5.97 -0.12 -9.27
CA ARG A 224 -6.69 -0.09 -10.56
C ARG A 224 -8.17 -0.42 -10.38
N ASP A 225 -8.99 0.00 -11.35
CA ASP A 225 -10.41 -0.30 -11.36
C ASP A 225 -10.64 -1.72 -11.89
N TYR A 226 -11.64 -2.39 -11.31
CA TYR A 226 -12.13 -3.70 -11.74
C TYR A 226 -13.61 -3.59 -12.08
N ASN A 227 -14.02 -4.17 -13.19
CA ASN A 227 -15.43 -4.18 -13.59
C ASN A 227 -16.07 -5.54 -13.33
N GLU A 228 -15.29 -6.61 -13.45
CA GLU A 228 -15.76 -7.97 -13.28
C GLU A 228 -14.62 -8.85 -12.75
N LEU A 229 -14.97 -9.72 -11.81
CA LEU A 229 -14.04 -10.69 -11.23
C LEU A 229 -14.50 -12.11 -11.55
N ALA A 230 -13.54 -13.02 -11.69
CA ALA A 230 -13.82 -14.42 -11.90
C ALA A 230 -14.59 -15.00 -10.68
N THR A 231 -15.60 -15.82 -10.97
CA THR A 231 -16.36 -16.51 -9.92
C THR A 231 -15.56 -17.70 -9.38
N LEU A 232 -15.88 -18.09 -8.16
CA LEU A 232 -15.33 -19.32 -7.59
C LEU A 232 -15.88 -20.54 -8.36
N SER A 233 -15.06 -21.59 -8.43
CA SER A 233 -15.52 -22.89 -8.92
C SER A 233 -16.62 -23.44 -8.02
N GLU A 234 -17.64 -24.06 -8.59
CA GLU A 234 -18.72 -24.72 -7.82
C GLU A 234 -18.23 -25.83 -6.89
N GLN A 235 -17.07 -26.41 -7.21
CA GLN A 235 -16.44 -27.45 -6.41
C GLN A 235 -15.13 -26.93 -5.81
N LEU A 236 -15.19 -26.43 -4.58
CA LEU A 236 -14.00 -26.15 -3.81
C LEU A 236 -13.51 -27.47 -3.18
N PRO A 237 -12.29 -27.92 -3.48
CA PRO A 237 -11.74 -29.09 -2.83
C PRO A 237 -11.54 -28.80 -1.35
N ILE A 238 -12.25 -29.53 -0.49
CA ILE A 238 -11.99 -29.49 0.95
C ILE A 238 -10.71 -30.29 1.19
N VAL A 239 -9.59 -29.56 1.36
CA VAL A 239 -8.29 -30.16 1.67
C VAL A 239 -8.14 -30.20 3.18
N ASN A 240 -7.99 -31.39 3.73
CA ASN A 240 -7.66 -31.52 5.14
C ASN A 240 -6.24 -31.01 5.41
N PRO A 241 -5.99 -30.43 6.60
CA PRO A 241 -4.65 -30.04 7.00
C PRO A 241 -3.69 -31.24 6.96
N ASP A 242 -2.51 -31.07 6.39
CA ASP A 242 -1.45 -32.08 6.40
C ASP A 242 -0.17 -31.45 6.98
N PRO A 243 0.35 -31.96 8.10
CA PRO A 243 -0.14 -33.07 8.91
C PRO A 243 -1.42 -32.75 9.70
N MET A 244 -2.22 -33.79 10.06
CA MET A 244 -3.39 -33.67 10.93
C MET A 244 -3.00 -33.71 12.44
N ASP A 245 -1.87 -33.13 12.76
CA ASP A 245 -1.30 -33.10 14.12
C ASP A 245 -1.09 -31.64 14.53
N GLU A 246 -1.74 -31.22 15.62
CA GLU A 246 -1.67 -29.88 16.17
C GLU A 246 -0.25 -29.52 16.62
N GLU A 247 0.46 -30.48 17.27
CA GLU A 247 1.81 -30.27 17.77
C GLU A 247 2.80 -29.99 16.62
N ALA A 248 2.65 -30.68 15.49
CA ALA A 248 3.45 -30.45 14.30
C ALA A 248 3.21 -29.04 13.71
N TRP A 249 1.97 -28.54 13.74
CA TRP A 249 1.65 -27.16 13.32
C TRP A 249 2.23 -26.12 14.27
N VAL A 250 2.17 -26.35 15.58
CA VAL A 250 2.79 -25.46 16.58
C VAL A 250 4.30 -25.40 16.36
N GLU A 251 4.95 -26.54 16.18
CA GLU A 251 6.39 -26.60 15.93
C GLU A 251 6.77 -25.89 14.61
N ALA A 252 6.00 -26.09 13.56
CA ALA A 252 6.19 -25.39 12.28
C ALA A 252 6.01 -23.87 12.46
N ALA A 253 4.99 -23.44 13.21
CA ALA A 253 4.75 -22.03 13.50
C ALA A 253 5.90 -21.40 14.30
N LEU A 254 6.41 -22.06 15.33
CA LEU A 254 7.55 -21.58 16.12
C LEU A 254 8.81 -21.40 15.26
N ARG A 255 9.01 -22.24 14.26
CA ARG A 255 10.17 -22.14 13.33
C ARG A 255 10.00 -21.12 12.23
N SER A 256 8.79 -20.96 11.69
CA SER A 256 8.53 -20.21 10.46
C SER A 256 7.79 -18.88 10.66
N ASN A 257 7.15 -18.65 11.81
CA ASN A 257 6.41 -17.42 12.04
C ASN A 257 7.33 -16.21 12.03
N LEU A 258 7.06 -15.29 11.10
CA LEU A 258 7.91 -14.12 10.84
C LEU A 258 7.94 -13.14 12.01
N GLY A 259 6.83 -13.03 12.77
CA GLY A 259 6.77 -12.20 13.97
C GLY A 259 7.66 -12.74 15.09
N ILE A 260 7.65 -14.04 15.32
CA ILE A 260 8.53 -14.70 16.30
C ILE A 260 10.00 -14.51 15.88
N ARG A 261 10.31 -14.73 14.61
CA ARG A 261 11.68 -14.54 14.08
C ARG A 261 12.16 -13.10 14.20
N ALA A 262 11.28 -12.12 13.96
CA ALA A 262 11.61 -10.71 14.16
C ALA A 262 11.91 -10.40 15.64
N ALA A 263 11.12 -10.93 16.57
CA ALA A 263 11.31 -10.73 18.01
C ALA A 263 12.59 -11.40 18.56
N LEU A 264 12.99 -12.54 18.01
CA LEU A 264 14.22 -13.23 18.40
C LEU A 264 15.51 -12.52 17.95
N GLU A 265 15.42 -11.61 16.98
CA GLU A 265 16.57 -10.83 16.48
C GLU A 265 16.66 -9.43 17.15
N GLN A 266 15.72 -9.04 18.02
CA GLN A 266 15.75 -7.77 18.77
C GLN A 266 16.48 -7.90 20.09
#